data_43f29bf5ad931366e90ae8487a61076a
#
_entry.id   43f29bf5ad931366e90ae8487a61076a
#
_cell.length_a   1.000
_cell.length_b   1.000
_cell.length_c   1.000
_cell.angle_alpha   90.00
_cell.angle_beta   90.00
_cell.angle_gamma   90.00
#
_symmetry.space_group_name_H-M   'P 1'
#
loop_
_entity.id
_entity.type
_entity.pdbx_description
1 polymer ?
#
loop_
_entity_poly.entity_id
_entity_poly.type
_entity_poly.pdbx_seq_one_letter_code
_entity_poly.pdbx_strand_id
1 'polypeptide(L)'
;MPNSPTRIPKRLVGGNLINFAAARPQEFVDLCEAEYDARIRRISQAVLDSGCAVVLLTGPSSSGKTTSANRLAQAIRAAGRRSEVISLDDFFVGEGRYPKRPDGSDDYECVEALVIEGLHAFNPLLTDHLPKSAVLLVYAGMREEYCDDAGARVLATRDLRLARRITRDYLFRGHDANFTLNLWPHVISSENKYIKVFKNRADLVLDTSFSYEPGLWRQVLLPLVEKMAPGSSRAARLASLCAQLRPFLPVDQTLVPQRSILREFIGKTP
;
A
#
# COMPACT_ATOMS: atom_id res chain seq x y z
N MET A 1 -18.15 20.43 14.44
CA MET A 1 -17.33 19.57 15.29
C MET A 1 -16.42 18.79 14.37
N PRO A 2 -15.10 18.87 14.42
CA PRO A 2 -14.25 17.99 13.62
C PRO A 2 -14.46 16.56 14.16
N ASN A 3 -14.92 15.67 13.29
CA ASN A 3 -15.04 14.24 13.59
C ASN A 3 -13.69 13.74 14.08
N SER A 4 -13.68 13.07 15.23
CA SER A 4 -12.51 12.34 15.70
C SER A 4 -12.05 11.41 14.58
N PRO A 5 -10.75 11.36 14.25
CA PRO A 5 -10.26 10.54 13.15
C PRO A 5 -10.73 9.11 13.37
N THR A 6 -11.42 8.55 12.37
CA THR A 6 -11.94 7.18 12.43
C THR A 6 -10.73 6.23 12.44
N ARG A 7 -10.23 5.93 13.62
CA ARG A 7 -9.11 5.02 13.82
C ARG A 7 -9.58 3.61 13.50
N ILE A 8 -9.32 3.13 12.29
CA ILE A 8 -9.51 1.71 11.97
C ILE A 8 -8.41 0.93 12.71
N PRO A 9 -8.74 0.12 13.72
CA PRO A 9 -7.77 -0.69 14.43
C PRO A 9 -7.16 -1.75 13.49
N LYS A 10 -6.03 -2.31 13.86
CA LYS A 10 -5.53 -3.53 13.23
C LYS A 10 -6.46 -4.69 13.60
N ARG A 11 -6.67 -5.59 12.64
CA ARG A 11 -7.42 -6.83 12.84
C ARG A 11 -6.42 -7.98 13.01
N LEU A 12 -6.63 -8.80 13.99
CA LEU A 12 -5.92 -10.06 14.17
C LEU A 12 -6.79 -11.18 13.58
N VAL A 13 -6.28 -11.84 12.54
CA VAL A 13 -7.01 -12.86 11.77
C VAL A 13 -6.38 -14.22 12.00
N GLY A 14 -7.18 -15.23 12.32
CA GLY A 14 -6.70 -16.60 12.52
C GLY A 14 -6.15 -17.22 11.24
N GLY A 15 -4.94 -17.80 11.32
CA GLY A 15 -4.31 -18.47 10.18
C GLY A 15 -5.13 -19.64 9.64
N ASN A 16 -5.87 -20.35 10.50
CA ASN A 16 -6.80 -21.42 10.12
C ASN A 16 -7.95 -20.91 9.25
N LEU A 17 -8.50 -19.71 9.53
CA LEU A 17 -9.55 -19.09 8.71
C LEU A 17 -9.00 -18.72 7.32
N ILE A 18 -7.78 -18.21 7.26
CA ILE A 18 -7.11 -17.92 5.99
C ILE A 18 -6.92 -19.19 5.16
N ASN A 19 -6.44 -20.28 5.80
CA ASN A 19 -6.26 -21.55 5.12
C ASN A 19 -7.60 -22.18 4.67
N PHE A 20 -8.64 -22.06 5.48
CA PHE A 20 -9.98 -22.48 5.07
C PHE A 20 -10.47 -21.75 3.81
N ALA A 21 -10.30 -20.44 3.77
CA ALA A 21 -10.66 -19.64 2.59
C ALA A 21 -9.74 -19.97 1.39
N ALA A 22 -8.45 -20.17 1.62
CA ALA A 22 -7.47 -20.48 0.57
C ALA A 22 -7.63 -21.88 -0.02
N ALA A 23 -8.47 -22.77 0.56
CA ALA A 23 -8.87 -24.02 -0.07
C ALA A 23 -9.67 -23.80 -1.38
N ARG A 24 -10.25 -22.60 -1.55
CA ARG A 24 -10.87 -22.12 -2.80
C ARG A 24 -10.17 -20.83 -3.26
N PRO A 25 -8.97 -20.94 -3.81
CA PRO A 25 -8.08 -19.79 -3.95
C PRO A 25 -8.62 -18.72 -4.90
N GLN A 26 -9.29 -19.08 -5.99
CA GLN A 26 -9.87 -18.09 -6.92
C GLN A 26 -10.97 -17.28 -6.24
N GLU A 27 -11.96 -17.96 -5.59
CA GLU A 27 -13.05 -17.30 -4.88
C GLU A 27 -12.52 -16.37 -3.78
N PHE A 28 -11.48 -16.82 -3.07
CA PHE A 28 -10.84 -16.06 -2.00
C PHE A 28 -10.16 -14.80 -2.51
N VAL A 29 -9.41 -14.91 -3.60
CA VAL A 29 -8.77 -13.75 -4.25
C VAL A 29 -9.85 -12.77 -4.72
N ASP A 30 -10.87 -13.25 -5.43
CA ASP A 30 -11.95 -12.42 -5.97
C ASP A 30 -12.68 -11.66 -4.86
N LEU A 31 -12.96 -12.31 -3.73
CA LEU A 31 -13.59 -11.69 -2.56
C LEU A 31 -12.71 -10.56 -1.98
N CYS A 32 -11.43 -10.82 -1.76
CA CYS A 32 -10.49 -9.83 -1.22
C CYS A 32 -10.32 -8.62 -2.15
N GLU A 33 -10.28 -8.85 -3.46
CA GLU A 33 -10.19 -7.78 -4.45
C GLU A 33 -11.49 -6.95 -4.50
N ALA A 34 -12.65 -7.60 -4.42
CA ALA A 34 -13.94 -6.92 -4.37
C ALA A 34 -14.08 -6.05 -3.10
N GLU A 35 -13.58 -6.53 -1.96
CA GLU A 35 -13.53 -5.74 -0.73
C GLU A 35 -12.62 -4.52 -0.87
N TYR A 36 -11.46 -4.68 -1.49
CA TYR A 36 -10.57 -3.55 -1.74
C TYR A 36 -11.23 -2.53 -2.68
N ASP A 37 -11.89 -2.97 -3.74
CA ASP A 37 -12.68 -2.10 -4.63
C ASP A 37 -13.78 -1.35 -3.88
N ALA A 38 -14.44 -1.99 -2.93
CA ALA A 38 -15.43 -1.34 -2.07
C ALA A 38 -14.81 -0.28 -1.16
N ARG A 39 -13.58 -0.51 -0.65
CA ARG A 39 -12.84 0.49 0.13
C ARG A 39 -12.48 1.71 -0.73
N ILE A 40 -12.01 1.51 -1.95
CA ILE A 40 -11.72 2.61 -2.90
C ILE A 40 -13.00 3.41 -3.20
N ARG A 41 -14.12 2.73 -3.52
CA ARG A 41 -15.41 3.42 -3.77
C ARG A 41 -15.87 4.26 -2.58
N ARG A 42 -15.72 3.74 -1.35
CA ARG A 42 -16.08 4.49 -0.13
C ARG A 42 -15.23 5.76 0.03
N ILE A 43 -13.93 5.67 -0.21
CA ILE A 43 -13.03 6.83 -0.12
C ILE A 43 -13.37 7.83 -1.24
N SER A 44 -13.58 7.37 -2.49
CA SER A 44 -13.92 8.27 -3.59
C SER A 44 -15.25 8.98 -3.34
N GLN A 45 -16.26 8.30 -2.78
CA GLN A 45 -17.52 8.93 -2.42
C GLN A 45 -17.33 10.01 -1.35
N ALA A 46 -16.53 9.74 -0.33
CA ALA A 46 -16.22 10.76 0.69
C ALA A 46 -15.50 11.98 0.10
N VAL A 47 -14.63 11.80 -0.90
CA VAL A 47 -14.00 12.91 -1.64
C VAL A 47 -15.04 13.72 -2.40
N LEU A 48 -15.98 13.06 -3.08
CA LEU A 48 -17.05 13.72 -3.84
C LEU A 48 -17.99 14.50 -2.91
N ASP A 49 -18.41 13.87 -1.80
CA ASP A 49 -19.33 14.47 -0.83
C ASP A 49 -18.71 15.69 -0.10
N SER A 50 -17.40 15.63 0.17
CA SER A 50 -16.69 16.73 0.83
C SER A 50 -16.49 17.96 -0.05
N GLY A 51 -16.54 17.79 -1.37
CA GLY A 51 -16.21 18.84 -2.33
C GLY A 51 -14.74 19.30 -2.29
N CYS A 52 -13.86 18.61 -1.55
CA CYS A 52 -12.47 19.00 -1.43
C CYS A 52 -11.76 18.99 -2.80
N ALA A 53 -10.84 19.92 -2.99
CA ALA A 53 -10.05 20.05 -4.22
C ALA A 53 -8.77 19.18 -4.16
N VAL A 54 -8.27 18.89 -2.97
CA VAL A 54 -6.99 18.18 -2.77
C VAL A 54 -7.19 16.97 -1.87
N VAL A 55 -6.72 15.82 -2.32
CA VAL A 55 -6.61 14.61 -1.51
C VAL A 55 -5.12 14.32 -1.26
N LEU A 56 -4.70 14.36 -0.01
CA LEU A 56 -3.35 14.01 0.38
C LEU A 56 -3.32 12.56 0.88
N LEU A 57 -2.60 11.69 0.16
CA LEU A 57 -2.53 10.27 0.46
C LEU A 57 -1.12 9.90 0.93
N THR A 58 -0.99 9.49 2.18
CA THR A 58 0.27 9.00 2.75
C THR A 58 0.14 7.60 3.29
N GLY A 59 1.26 7.00 3.60
CA GLY A 59 1.36 5.67 4.20
C GLY A 59 2.79 5.15 4.17
N PRO A 60 3.09 4.08 4.92
CA PRO A 60 4.44 3.55 5.00
C PRO A 60 4.91 2.95 3.66
N SER A 61 6.22 2.72 3.52
CA SER A 61 6.78 2.08 2.33
C SER A 61 6.13 0.72 2.05
N SER A 62 5.93 0.40 0.76
CA SER A 62 5.27 -0.84 0.31
C SER A 62 3.85 -1.04 0.86
N SER A 63 3.11 0.05 1.14
CA SER A 63 1.69 -0.01 1.49
C SER A 63 0.76 0.04 0.27
N GLY A 64 1.26 0.19 -0.95
CA GLY A 64 0.45 0.31 -2.17
C GLY A 64 -0.13 1.72 -2.39
N LYS A 65 0.54 2.77 -1.89
CA LYS A 65 0.07 4.17 -2.00
C LYS A 65 -0.16 4.60 -3.45
N THR A 66 0.86 4.48 -4.27
CA THR A 66 0.87 4.96 -5.66
C THR A 66 -0.24 4.32 -6.47
N THR A 67 -0.37 2.99 -6.40
CA THR A 67 -1.44 2.28 -7.09
C THR A 67 -2.82 2.63 -6.53
N SER A 68 -2.94 2.79 -5.20
CA SER A 68 -4.18 3.23 -4.55
C SER A 68 -4.58 4.64 -4.96
N ALA A 69 -3.63 5.59 -5.05
CA ALA A 69 -3.89 6.96 -5.51
C ALA A 69 -4.42 6.99 -6.94
N ASN A 70 -3.81 6.22 -7.85
CA ASN A 70 -4.27 6.10 -9.23
C ASN A 70 -5.69 5.48 -9.32
N ARG A 71 -5.98 4.45 -8.51
CA ARG A 71 -7.32 3.85 -8.46
C ARG A 71 -8.36 4.81 -7.89
N LEU A 72 -8.00 5.60 -6.88
CA LEU A 72 -8.86 6.62 -6.31
C LEU A 72 -9.18 7.70 -7.35
N ALA A 73 -8.16 8.23 -8.03
CA ALA A 73 -8.35 9.22 -9.10
C ALA A 73 -9.21 8.67 -10.24
N GLN A 74 -9.00 7.41 -10.63
CA GLN A 74 -9.84 6.74 -11.63
C GLN A 74 -11.31 6.65 -11.19
N ALA A 75 -11.57 6.32 -9.92
CA ALA A 75 -12.93 6.26 -9.38
C ALA A 75 -13.60 7.64 -9.35
N ILE A 76 -12.85 8.70 -9.01
CA ILE A 76 -13.33 10.08 -9.03
C ILE A 76 -13.67 10.51 -10.48
N ARG A 77 -12.81 10.19 -11.46
CA ARG A 77 -13.07 10.45 -12.88
C ARG A 77 -14.31 9.71 -13.40
N ALA A 78 -14.48 8.44 -13.00
CA ALA A 78 -15.66 7.65 -13.37
C ALA A 78 -16.97 8.26 -12.85
N ALA A 79 -16.91 9.02 -11.74
CA ALA A 79 -18.03 9.79 -11.20
C ALA A 79 -18.22 11.16 -11.86
N GLY A 80 -17.50 11.47 -12.95
CA GLY A 80 -17.64 12.70 -13.74
C GLY A 80 -16.82 13.88 -13.26
N ARG A 81 -15.98 13.74 -12.23
CA ARG A 81 -15.12 14.81 -11.73
C ARG A 81 -13.68 14.65 -12.22
N ARG A 82 -13.11 15.64 -12.86
CA ARG A 82 -11.71 15.61 -13.33
C ARG A 82 -10.76 15.46 -12.15
N SER A 83 -9.80 14.56 -12.23
CA SER A 83 -8.79 14.35 -11.19
C SER A 83 -7.46 13.90 -11.76
N GLU A 84 -6.38 14.35 -11.16
CA GLU A 84 -5.02 13.96 -11.49
C GLU A 84 -4.28 13.46 -10.25
N VAL A 85 -3.20 12.70 -10.46
CA VAL A 85 -2.34 12.19 -9.40
C VAL A 85 -0.98 12.85 -9.54
N ILE A 86 -0.50 13.43 -8.44
CA ILE A 86 0.87 13.92 -8.31
C ILE A 86 1.58 13.03 -7.28
N SER A 87 2.68 12.42 -7.68
CA SER A 87 3.57 11.74 -6.77
C SER A 87 4.61 12.71 -6.23
N LEU A 88 4.76 12.80 -4.91
CA LEU A 88 5.84 13.60 -4.32
C LEU A 88 7.21 13.00 -4.65
N ASP A 89 7.28 11.72 -4.98
CA ASP A 89 8.51 11.07 -5.41
C ASP A 89 8.97 11.58 -6.78
N ASP A 90 8.06 12.09 -7.63
CA ASP A 90 8.38 12.66 -8.95
C ASP A 90 9.11 14.01 -8.86
N PHE A 91 9.01 14.73 -7.74
CA PHE A 91 9.74 15.98 -7.52
C PHE A 91 11.24 15.77 -7.27
N PHE A 92 11.66 14.54 -7.02
CA PHE A 92 13.09 14.19 -6.92
C PHE A 92 13.72 13.87 -8.27
N VAL A 93 12.96 13.81 -9.37
CA VAL A 93 13.42 13.32 -10.70
C VAL A 93 13.21 14.35 -11.82
N GLY A 94 12.96 15.64 -11.52
CA GLY A 94 12.92 16.72 -12.53
C GLY A 94 11.58 16.91 -13.24
N GLU A 95 11.53 18.05 -13.93
CA GLU A 95 10.36 18.70 -14.52
C GLU A 95 9.59 17.88 -15.57
N GLY A 96 8.26 18.13 -15.68
CA GLY A 96 7.59 17.94 -16.96
C GLY A 96 6.46 16.95 -17.07
N ARG A 97 5.64 16.69 -16.00
CA ARG A 97 4.50 15.76 -16.08
C ARG A 97 3.11 16.36 -15.87
N TYR A 98 2.99 17.66 -15.86
CA TYR A 98 1.67 18.31 -15.86
C TYR A 98 1.03 18.26 -17.25
N PRO A 99 -0.32 18.19 -17.36
CA PRO A 99 -1.00 18.46 -18.62
C PRO A 99 -0.50 19.78 -19.19
N LYS A 100 -0.31 19.84 -20.49
CA LYS A 100 0.20 21.04 -21.15
C LYS A 100 -0.95 21.83 -21.76
N ARG A 101 -0.93 23.15 -21.57
CA ARG A 101 -1.76 24.08 -22.33
C ARG A 101 -1.31 24.11 -23.78
N PRO A 102 -2.13 24.61 -24.71
CA PRO A 102 -1.75 24.75 -26.11
C PRO A 102 -0.48 25.56 -26.34
N ASP A 103 -0.11 26.45 -25.43
CA ASP A 103 1.11 27.26 -25.45
C ASP A 103 2.35 26.52 -24.88
N GLY A 104 2.17 25.25 -24.45
CA GLY A 104 3.23 24.42 -23.88
C GLY A 104 3.47 24.62 -22.38
N SER A 105 2.79 25.57 -21.73
CA SER A 105 2.82 25.76 -20.27
C SER A 105 2.03 24.67 -19.55
N ASP A 106 2.33 24.46 -18.25
CA ASP A 106 1.59 23.52 -17.43
C ASP A 106 0.18 24.05 -17.12
N ASP A 107 -0.84 23.22 -17.32
CA ASP A 107 -2.22 23.55 -17.03
C ASP A 107 -2.63 23.12 -15.62
N TYR A 108 -2.51 24.03 -14.68
CA TYR A 108 -2.91 23.81 -13.29
C TYR A 108 -4.41 24.04 -13.04
N GLU A 109 -5.14 24.63 -14.00
CA GLU A 109 -6.56 24.96 -13.85
C GLU A 109 -7.49 23.87 -14.36
N CYS A 110 -6.97 22.89 -15.09
CA CYS A 110 -7.76 21.78 -15.63
C CYS A 110 -8.17 20.73 -14.58
N VAL A 111 -7.69 20.84 -13.33
CA VAL A 111 -7.86 19.83 -12.29
C VAL A 111 -8.90 20.28 -11.27
N GLU A 112 -9.99 19.50 -11.13
CA GLU A 112 -11.06 19.72 -10.14
C GLU A 112 -10.82 19.00 -8.83
N ALA A 113 -10.04 17.91 -8.86
CA ALA A 113 -9.58 17.19 -7.68
C ALA A 113 -8.16 16.68 -7.92
N LEU A 114 -7.24 17.04 -7.03
CA LEU A 114 -5.84 16.65 -7.08
C LEU A 114 -5.57 15.58 -6.02
N VAL A 115 -5.05 14.42 -6.43
CA VAL A 115 -4.57 13.39 -5.54
C VAL A 115 -3.06 13.49 -5.44
N ILE A 116 -2.55 13.95 -4.29
CA ILE A 116 -1.11 14.02 -4.02
C ILE A 116 -0.73 12.82 -3.15
N GLU A 117 0.11 11.93 -3.66
CA GLU A 117 0.61 10.79 -2.92
C GLU A 117 2.09 10.96 -2.56
N GLY A 118 2.52 10.43 -1.43
CA GLY A 118 3.91 10.38 -1.02
C GLY A 118 4.09 10.12 0.47
N LEU A 119 5.31 9.76 0.84
CA LEU A 119 5.68 9.49 2.24
C LEU A 119 5.44 10.71 3.13
N HIS A 120 5.69 11.90 2.60
CA HIS A 120 5.63 13.17 3.32
C HIS A 120 4.34 13.98 3.08
N ALA A 121 3.31 13.41 2.41
CA ALA A 121 2.08 14.14 2.07
C ALA A 121 1.32 14.72 3.30
N PHE A 122 1.53 14.17 4.50
CA PHE A 122 0.95 14.69 5.75
C PHE A 122 1.88 15.64 6.53
N ASN A 123 3.05 15.98 5.99
CA ASN A 123 3.97 16.87 6.68
C ASN A 123 3.33 18.26 6.85
N PRO A 124 3.27 18.82 8.08
CA PRO A 124 2.74 20.14 8.35
C PRO A 124 3.33 21.24 7.46
N LEU A 125 4.60 21.14 7.10
CA LEU A 125 5.25 22.11 6.20
C LEU A 125 4.57 22.19 4.83
N LEU A 126 3.92 21.09 4.37
CA LEU A 126 3.19 21.04 3.11
C LEU A 126 1.70 21.33 3.29
N THR A 127 1.15 21.03 4.48
CA THR A 127 -0.30 20.98 4.66
C THR A 127 -0.89 22.12 5.45
N ASP A 128 -0.13 22.78 6.35
CA ASP A 128 -0.68 23.76 7.29
C ASP A 128 -1.05 25.09 6.63
N HIS A 129 -0.56 25.32 5.40
CA HIS A 129 -0.92 26.50 4.58
C HIS A 129 -2.19 26.30 3.74
N LEU A 130 -2.68 25.06 3.64
CA LEU A 130 -3.86 24.74 2.85
C LEU A 130 -5.13 24.93 3.66
N PRO A 131 -6.20 25.50 3.08
CA PRO A 131 -7.49 25.58 3.76
C PRO A 131 -8.00 24.17 4.11
N LYS A 132 -8.40 23.95 5.33
CA LYS A 132 -8.88 22.62 5.79
C LYS A 132 -10.10 22.13 5.00
N SER A 133 -10.94 23.02 4.51
CA SER A 133 -12.10 22.68 3.68
C SER A 133 -11.73 22.20 2.29
N ALA A 134 -10.52 22.53 1.81
CA ALA A 134 -10.06 22.16 0.48
C ALA A 134 -9.28 20.82 0.47
N VAL A 135 -8.94 20.24 1.62
CA VAL A 135 -8.03 19.12 1.73
C VAL A 135 -8.67 17.94 2.47
N LEU A 136 -8.51 16.73 1.94
CA LEU A 136 -8.84 15.48 2.60
C LEU A 136 -7.57 14.63 2.80
N LEU A 137 -7.30 14.22 4.03
CA LEU A 137 -6.12 13.46 4.42
C LEU A 137 -6.45 11.96 4.48
N VAL A 138 -5.85 11.15 3.59
CA VAL A 138 -6.07 9.71 3.51
C VAL A 138 -4.80 8.95 3.89
N TYR A 139 -4.86 8.12 4.92
CA TYR A 139 -3.75 7.24 5.31
C TYR A 139 -3.94 5.85 4.73
N ALA A 140 -3.10 5.46 3.77
CA ALA A 140 -3.09 4.13 3.17
C ALA A 140 -2.12 3.19 3.93
N GLY A 141 -2.62 2.06 4.43
CA GLY A 141 -1.78 1.10 5.13
C GLY A 141 -2.49 -0.18 5.51
N MET A 142 -1.71 -1.25 5.59
CA MET A 142 -2.21 -2.58 5.97
C MET A 142 -2.75 -2.60 7.39
N ARG A 143 -3.85 -3.35 7.60
CA ARG A 143 -4.55 -3.48 8.88
C ARG A 143 -4.68 -4.92 9.38
N GLU A 144 -4.32 -5.91 8.59
CA GLU A 144 -4.37 -7.31 8.98
C GLU A 144 -3.04 -7.78 9.54
N GLU A 145 -3.09 -8.45 10.66
CA GLU A 145 -2.04 -9.25 11.29
C GLU A 145 -2.60 -10.65 11.52
N TYR A 146 -1.76 -11.66 11.58
CA TYR A 146 -2.23 -13.04 11.63
C TYR A 146 -1.76 -13.72 12.88
N CYS A 147 -2.60 -14.60 13.45
CA CYS A 147 -2.31 -15.38 14.64
C CYS A 147 -2.42 -16.87 14.36
N ASP A 148 -1.79 -17.66 15.23
CA ASP A 148 -1.96 -19.11 15.33
C ASP A 148 -3.27 -19.47 16.08
N ASP A 149 -3.49 -20.76 16.26
CA ASP A 149 -4.68 -21.27 16.94
C ASP A 149 -4.72 -20.92 18.44
N ALA A 150 -3.58 -20.55 19.03
CA ALA A 150 -3.49 -20.07 20.41
C ALA A 150 -3.76 -18.54 20.51
N GLY A 151 -3.98 -17.86 19.39
CA GLY A 151 -4.17 -16.42 19.32
C GLY A 151 -2.87 -15.60 19.39
N ALA A 152 -1.70 -16.28 19.37
CA ALA A 152 -0.42 -15.59 19.33
C ALA A 152 -0.14 -15.04 17.92
N ARG A 153 0.26 -13.77 17.83
CA ARG A 153 0.56 -13.14 16.55
C ARG A 153 1.81 -13.75 15.91
N VAL A 154 1.64 -14.37 14.75
CA VAL A 154 2.71 -15.02 13.98
C VAL A 154 3.20 -14.18 12.81
N LEU A 155 2.37 -13.29 12.24
CA LEU A 155 2.74 -12.47 11.08
C LEU A 155 2.16 -11.06 11.23
N ALA A 156 3.02 -10.07 11.30
CA ALA A 156 2.64 -8.67 11.46
C ALA A 156 2.54 -7.94 10.11
N THR A 157 1.79 -6.82 10.07
CA THR A 157 1.72 -5.95 8.88
C THR A 157 3.09 -5.52 8.37
N ARG A 158 4.08 -5.38 9.28
CA ARG A 158 5.45 -5.01 8.93
C ARG A 158 6.17 -6.12 8.17
N ASP A 159 5.89 -7.38 8.50
CA ASP A 159 6.47 -8.55 7.85
C ASP A 159 5.93 -8.71 6.43
N LEU A 160 4.62 -8.54 6.24
CA LEU A 160 4.02 -8.53 4.89
C LEU A 160 4.54 -7.39 4.03
N ARG A 161 4.72 -6.20 4.59
CA ARG A 161 5.32 -5.09 3.84
C ARG A 161 6.79 -5.35 3.49
N LEU A 162 7.52 -6.05 4.35
CA LEU A 162 8.87 -6.51 4.04
C LEU A 162 8.83 -7.50 2.87
N ALA A 163 7.90 -8.46 2.88
CA ALA A 163 7.68 -9.38 1.77
C ALA A 163 7.40 -8.65 0.46
N ARG A 164 6.44 -7.71 0.45
CA ARG A 164 6.14 -6.85 -0.71
C ARG A 164 7.41 -6.14 -1.20
N ARG A 165 8.19 -5.56 -0.30
CA ARG A 165 9.38 -4.80 -0.66
C ARG A 165 10.49 -5.67 -1.23
N ILE A 166 10.82 -6.80 -0.59
CA ILE A 166 11.84 -7.74 -1.08
C ILE A 166 11.48 -8.19 -2.51
N THR A 167 10.23 -8.60 -2.71
CA THR A 167 9.76 -9.06 -4.02
C THR A 167 9.88 -7.98 -5.09
N ARG A 168 9.39 -6.77 -4.81
CA ARG A 168 9.47 -5.65 -5.76
C ARG A 168 10.90 -5.27 -6.08
N ASP A 169 11.74 -5.11 -5.05
CA ASP A 169 13.11 -4.66 -5.22
C ASP A 169 13.93 -5.71 -5.99
N TYR A 170 13.64 -7.01 -5.79
CA TYR A 170 14.25 -8.10 -6.54
C TYR A 170 13.79 -8.15 -8.00
N LEU A 171 12.48 -8.08 -8.26
CA LEU A 171 11.93 -8.26 -9.62
C LEU A 171 12.13 -7.03 -10.52
N PHE A 172 12.10 -5.81 -9.96
CA PHE A 172 11.99 -4.59 -10.76
C PHE A 172 13.07 -3.54 -10.52
N ARG A 173 13.90 -3.69 -9.48
CA ARG A 173 14.91 -2.70 -9.13
C ARG A 173 16.34 -3.24 -9.18
N GLY A 174 16.51 -4.52 -9.53
CA GLY A 174 17.82 -5.17 -9.60
C GLY A 174 18.52 -5.32 -8.25
N HIS A 175 17.78 -5.24 -7.14
CA HIS A 175 18.32 -5.40 -5.79
C HIS A 175 18.02 -6.80 -5.25
N ASP A 176 19.02 -7.43 -4.68
CA ASP A 176 18.82 -8.72 -3.99
C ASP A 176 18.13 -8.53 -2.62
N ALA A 177 17.72 -9.65 -2.02
CA ALA A 177 17.06 -9.62 -0.72
C ALA A 177 17.98 -9.08 0.39
N ASN A 178 19.31 -9.27 0.28
CA ASN A 178 20.27 -8.73 1.24
C ASN A 178 20.29 -7.20 1.26
N PHE A 179 20.24 -6.58 0.08
CA PHE A 179 20.15 -5.12 -0.03
C PHE A 179 18.90 -4.58 0.68
N THR A 180 17.74 -5.18 0.37
CA THR A 180 16.48 -4.75 0.99
C THR A 180 16.47 -4.96 2.51
N LEU A 181 16.98 -6.09 2.97
CA LEU A 181 17.07 -6.39 4.41
C LEU A 181 18.03 -5.46 5.16
N ASN A 182 19.12 -5.01 4.51
CA ASN A 182 20.02 -3.99 5.07
C ASN A 182 19.33 -2.64 5.23
N LEU A 183 18.56 -2.24 4.22
CA LEU A 183 17.89 -0.95 4.21
C LEU A 183 16.68 -0.91 5.14
N TRP A 184 16.05 -2.06 5.42
CA TRP A 184 14.77 -2.14 6.13
C TRP A 184 14.76 -1.48 7.52
N PRO A 185 15.76 -1.62 8.39
CA PRO A 185 15.79 -0.91 9.67
C PRO A 185 15.76 0.61 9.51
N HIS A 186 16.47 1.15 8.51
CA HIS A 186 16.47 2.58 8.21
C HIS A 186 15.11 3.06 7.69
N VAL A 187 14.44 2.26 6.84
CA VAL A 187 13.08 2.53 6.38
C VAL A 187 12.12 2.61 7.55
N ILE A 188 12.17 1.64 8.47
CA ILE A 188 11.31 1.62 9.66
C ILE A 188 11.59 2.81 10.60
N SER A 189 12.85 3.17 10.79
CA SER A 189 13.24 4.33 11.59
C SER A 189 12.66 5.62 10.98
N SER A 190 12.85 5.82 9.68
CA SER A 190 12.32 6.98 8.95
C SER A 190 10.79 7.03 8.98
N GLU A 191 10.11 5.90 8.82
CA GLU A 191 8.65 5.83 8.94
C GLU A 191 8.15 6.24 10.33
N ASN A 192 8.82 5.78 11.38
CA ASN A 192 8.45 6.15 12.74
C ASN A 192 8.62 7.64 12.99
N LYS A 193 9.72 8.23 12.45
CA LYS A 193 10.08 9.64 12.67
C LYS A 193 9.26 10.61 11.82
N TYR A 194 8.97 10.26 10.56
CA TYR A 194 8.46 11.23 9.57
C TYR A 194 7.08 10.93 9.01
N ILE A 195 6.52 9.73 9.26
CA ILE A 195 5.23 9.32 8.69
C ILE A 195 4.22 9.02 9.80
N LYS A 196 4.57 8.13 10.71
CA LYS A 196 3.63 7.66 11.75
C LYS A 196 3.26 8.73 12.76
N VAL A 197 4.14 9.69 13.00
CA VAL A 197 3.87 10.83 13.88
C VAL A 197 2.67 11.66 13.41
N PHE A 198 2.43 11.71 12.10
CA PHE A 198 1.32 12.45 11.50
C PHE A 198 0.09 11.59 11.18
N LYS A 199 0.13 10.30 11.46
CA LYS A 199 -0.97 9.37 11.15
C LYS A 199 -2.31 9.79 11.76
N ASN A 200 -2.30 10.37 12.94
CA ASN A 200 -3.51 10.80 13.64
C ASN A 200 -4.19 12.03 12.99
N ARG A 201 -3.53 12.65 12.00
CA ARG A 201 -4.12 13.75 11.21
C ARG A 201 -5.05 13.23 10.10
N ALA A 202 -5.03 11.94 9.82
CA ALA A 202 -5.85 11.35 8.75
C ALA A 202 -7.34 11.51 9.03
N ASP A 203 -8.08 12.05 8.07
CA ASP A 203 -9.54 12.08 8.07
C ASP A 203 -10.11 10.69 7.73
N LEU A 204 -9.45 9.98 6.80
CA LEU A 204 -9.84 8.65 6.36
C LEU A 204 -8.66 7.68 6.38
N VAL A 205 -8.97 6.41 6.54
CA VAL A 205 -7.99 5.32 6.47
C VAL A 205 -8.38 4.35 5.37
N LEU A 206 -7.48 4.16 4.39
CA LEU A 206 -7.57 3.13 3.38
C LEU A 206 -6.79 1.89 3.84
N ASP A 207 -7.50 0.82 4.16
CA ASP A 207 -6.87 -0.48 4.42
C ASP A 207 -6.43 -1.13 3.11
N THR A 208 -5.14 -1.40 3.00
CA THR A 208 -4.49 -2.00 1.83
C THR A 208 -4.08 -3.45 2.05
N SER A 209 -4.70 -4.13 3.02
CA SER A 209 -4.50 -5.56 3.27
C SER A 209 -5.35 -6.41 2.33
N PHE A 210 -4.77 -7.54 1.92
CA PHE A 210 -5.46 -8.64 1.26
C PHE A 210 -5.22 -9.91 2.04
N SER A 211 -6.27 -10.56 2.50
CA SER A 211 -6.15 -11.71 3.41
C SER A 211 -5.46 -12.92 2.75
N TYR A 212 -5.38 -12.97 1.43
CA TYR A 212 -4.65 -14.04 0.71
C TYR A 212 -3.12 -13.80 0.61
N GLU A 213 -2.62 -12.63 1.01
CA GLU A 213 -1.19 -12.30 0.86
C GLU A 213 -0.22 -13.27 1.56
N PRO A 214 -0.49 -13.80 2.76
CA PRO A 214 0.43 -14.77 3.36
C PRO A 214 0.70 -15.98 2.46
N GLY A 215 -0.33 -16.52 1.81
CA GLY A 215 -0.22 -17.61 0.85
C GLY A 215 0.52 -17.22 -0.43
N LEU A 216 0.28 -16.02 -0.93
CA LEU A 216 0.96 -15.47 -2.10
C LEU A 216 2.48 -15.31 -1.83
N TRP A 217 2.85 -14.68 -0.73
CA TRP A 217 4.27 -14.45 -0.42
C TRP A 217 5.02 -15.72 -0.07
N ARG A 218 4.35 -16.76 0.41
CA ARG A 218 4.96 -18.06 0.62
C ARG A 218 5.66 -18.58 -0.64
N GLN A 219 5.01 -18.52 -1.79
CA GLN A 219 5.57 -19.01 -3.05
C GLN A 219 6.72 -18.15 -3.57
N VAL A 220 6.62 -16.83 -3.40
CA VAL A 220 7.60 -15.90 -3.97
C VAL A 220 8.89 -15.86 -3.17
N LEU A 221 8.83 -15.95 -1.84
CA LEU A 221 10.01 -15.76 -0.98
C LEU A 221 10.81 -17.04 -0.72
N LEU A 222 10.20 -18.22 -0.75
CA LEU A 222 10.91 -19.48 -0.49
C LEU A 222 12.13 -19.69 -1.42
N PRO A 223 12.02 -19.49 -2.76
CA PRO A 223 13.18 -19.65 -3.64
C PRO A 223 14.28 -18.62 -3.42
N LEU A 224 13.98 -17.47 -2.82
CA LEU A 224 14.97 -16.44 -2.54
C LEU A 224 15.88 -16.82 -1.36
N VAL A 225 15.36 -17.58 -0.38
CA VAL A 225 16.16 -18.07 0.77
C VAL A 225 17.26 -19.01 0.29
N GLU A 226 16.95 -19.88 -0.66
CA GLU A 226 17.89 -20.87 -1.22
C GLU A 226 19.06 -20.21 -1.95
N LYS A 227 18.87 -19.01 -2.49
CA LYS A 227 19.90 -18.24 -3.20
C LYS A 227 20.80 -17.41 -2.28
N MET A 228 20.47 -17.31 -0.99
CA MET A 228 21.25 -16.51 -0.04
C MET A 228 22.37 -17.36 0.58
N ALA A 229 23.55 -16.74 0.73
CA ALA A 229 24.69 -17.41 1.38
C ALA A 229 24.35 -17.86 2.81
N PRO A 230 24.66 -19.10 3.18
CA PRO A 230 24.43 -19.60 4.55
C PRO A 230 25.18 -18.76 5.59
N GLY A 231 24.56 -18.55 6.76
CA GLY A 231 25.23 -17.96 7.93
C GLY A 231 25.20 -16.43 8.04
N SER A 232 24.60 -15.70 7.11
CA SER A 232 24.40 -14.26 7.32
C SER A 232 23.21 -13.98 8.26
N SER A 233 23.31 -12.94 9.09
CA SER A 233 22.19 -12.50 9.94
C SER A 233 20.94 -12.14 9.10
N ARG A 234 21.16 -11.81 7.85
CA ARG A 234 20.12 -11.48 6.87
C ARG A 234 19.42 -12.72 6.33
N ALA A 235 20.18 -13.80 6.08
CA ALA A 235 19.59 -15.09 5.74
C ALA A 235 18.67 -15.58 6.86
N ALA A 236 19.08 -15.44 8.12
CA ALA A 236 18.26 -15.78 9.28
C ALA A 236 16.94 -14.97 9.32
N ARG A 237 16.97 -13.67 9.02
CA ARG A 237 15.75 -12.84 8.97
C ARG A 237 14.81 -13.26 7.84
N LEU A 238 15.34 -13.55 6.67
CA LEU A 238 14.54 -14.04 5.55
C LEU A 238 13.97 -15.43 5.83
N ALA A 239 14.77 -16.33 6.38
CA ALA A 239 14.34 -17.65 6.81
C ALA A 239 13.22 -17.57 7.88
N SER A 240 13.35 -16.65 8.85
CA SER A 240 12.29 -16.38 9.84
C SER A 240 10.99 -15.91 9.16
N LEU A 241 11.06 -14.99 8.21
CA LEU A 241 9.89 -14.53 7.46
C LEU A 241 9.24 -15.70 6.70
N CYS A 242 10.04 -16.52 6.03
CA CYS A 242 9.53 -17.70 5.33
C CYS A 242 8.90 -18.72 6.29
N ALA A 243 9.50 -18.93 7.47
CA ALA A 243 8.93 -19.81 8.50
C ALA A 243 7.56 -19.32 8.98
N GLN A 244 7.39 -17.99 9.13
CA GLN A 244 6.10 -17.37 9.46
C GLN A 244 5.03 -17.54 8.36
N LEU A 245 5.45 -17.65 7.10
CA LEU A 245 4.55 -17.84 5.96
C LEU A 245 4.20 -19.32 5.69
N ARG A 246 5.04 -20.27 6.12
CA ARG A 246 4.86 -21.72 5.88
C ARG A 246 3.50 -22.29 6.31
N PRO A 247 2.88 -21.87 7.42
CA PRO A 247 1.58 -22.40 7.84
C PRO A 247 0.42 -22.07 6.89
N PHE A 248 0.55 -21.04 6.06
CA PHE A 248 -0.51 -20.61 5.15
C PHE A 248 -0.52 -21.45 3.88
N LEU A 249 -1.71 -21.83 3.38
CA LEU A 249 -1.83 -22.50 2.09
C LEU A 249 -1.35 -21.56 0.96
N PRO A 250 -0.63 -22.09 -0.04
CA PRO A 250 -0.12 -21.28 -1.14
C PRO A 250 -1.26 -20.74 -2.01
N VAL A 251 -1.13 -19.50 -2.45
CA VAL A 251 -2.01 -18.88 -3.43
C VAL A 251 -1.18 -18.54 -4.68
N ASP A 252 -1.61 -19.04 -5.83
CA ASP A 252 -0.89 -18.81 -7.07
C ASP A 252 -0.99 -17.33 -7.49
N GLN A 253 0.14 -16.74 -7.87
CA GLN A 253 0.20 -15.35 -8.33
C GLN A 253 -0.60 -15.10 -9.63
N THR A 254 -0.87 -16.14 -10.44
CA THR A 254 -1.68 -16.02 -11.65
C THR A 254 -3.12 -15.68 -11.37
N LEU A 255 -3.62 -16.04 -10.18
CA LEU A 255 -4.98 -15.73 -9.72
C LEU A 255 -5.18 -14.25 -9.36
N VAL A 256 -4.09 -13.51 -9.10
CA VAL A 256 -4.15 -12.09 -8.75
C VAL A 256 -4.53 -11.27 -9.97
N PRO A 257 -5.63 -10.48 -9.95
CA PRO A 257 -6.04 -9.70 -11.11
C PRO A 257 -5.02 -8.64 -11.52
N GLN A 258 -4.96 -8.29 -12.82
CA GLN A 258 -4.05 -7.25 -13.32
C GLN A 258 -4.28 -5.87 -12.68
N ARG A 259 -5.51 -5.61 -12.27
CA ARG A 259 -5.89 -4.36 -11.59
C ARG A 259 -5.49 -4.32 -10.10
N SER A 260 -5.07 -5.44 -9.51
CA SER A 260 -4.69 -5.49 -8.10
C SER A 260 -3.52 -4.58 -7.79
N ILE A 261 -3.53 -3.92 -6.62
CA ILE A 261 -2.36 -3.17 -6.15
C ILE A 261 -1.16 -4.07 -5.89
N LEU A 262 -1.38 -5.38 -5.70
CA LEU A 262 -0.29 -6.34 -5.49
C LEU A 262 0.56 -6.52 -6.75
N ARG A 263 0.04 -6.18 -7.95
CA ARG A 263 0.81 -6.17 -9.20
C ARG A 263 1.97 -5.17 -9.19
N GLU A 264 1.92 -4.14 -8.35
CA GLU A 264 3.07 -3.27 -8.08
C GLU A 264 4.28 -4.07 -7.57
N PHE A 265 4.04 -5.20 -6.89
CA PHE A 265 5.08 -5.98 -6.22
C PHE A 265 5.44 -7.28 -6.94
N ILE A 266 4.47 -7.91 -7.63
CA ILE A 266 4.67 -9.20 -8.33
C ILE A 266 4.72 -9.08 -9.85
N GLY A 267 4.46 -7.89 -10.40
CA GLY A 267 4.46 -7.65 -11.83
C GLY A 267 3.18 -8.06 -12.55
N LYS A 268 3.18 -7.82 -13.86
CA LYS A 268 2.09 -8.26 -14.74
C LYS A 268 2.15 -9.79 -14.88
N THR A 269 1.00 -10.41 -15.07
CA THR A 269 0.97 -11.82 -15.51
C THR A 269 1.59 -11.93 -16.90
N PRO A 270 2.42 -12.95 -17.14
CA PRO A 270 2.96 -13.21 -18.48
C PRO A 270 1.88 -13.32 -19.54
#